data_db57085ff419ec56b1638debd9425260
#
_entry.id   db57085ff419ec56b1638debd9425260
#
_cell.length_a   1.000
_cell.length_b   1.000
_cell.length_c   1.000
_cell.angle_alpha   90.00
_cell.angle_beta   90.00
_cell.angle_gamma   90.00
#
_symmetry.space_group_name_H-M   'P 1'
#
loop_
_entity.id
_entity.type
_entity.pdbx_description
1 polymer ?
#
loop_
_entity_poly.entity_id
_entity_poly.type
_entity_poly.pdbx_seq_one_letter_code
_entity_poly.pdbx_strand_id
1 'polypeptide(L)'
;GQAIKGEFSYLASLVYWTDGNLFDMNVPDFQYNSRLGLGLDMIRRNKLLLIDTCSFVGCFVNLKYAETAGLPISEFFIYGDDQEYTARLRKLAPAYLDFDSVIVHKAPSNKGADVVSADETRIERFFYQARNGMYIARKNGKVGHRLRVIAGRIKNILREAPDHKAKRVWVTCKGTISGFFFNPKIEYAHRKGE
;
A
#
# COMPACT_ATOMS: atom_id res chain seq x y z
N GLY A 1 25.87 0.47 -5.04
CA GLY A 1 24.97 -0.64 -4.77
C GLY A 1 25.49 -1.93 -5.38
N GLN A 2 25.56 -3.00 -4.60
CA GLN A 2 25.84 -4.34 -5.16
C GLN A 2 24.64 -4.70 -6.06
N ALA A 3 24.92 -5.05 -7.32
CA ALA A 3 23.89 -5.52 -8.22
C ALA A 3 23.23 -6.76 -7.61
N ILE A 4 21.92 -6.69 -7.39
CA ILE A 4 21.13 -7.83 -6.93
C ILE A 4 21.21 -8.89 -8.03
N LYS A 5 22.00 -9.94 -7.79
CA LYS A 5 22.08 -11.10 -8.68
C LYS A 5 20.86 -11.98 -8.43
N GLY A 6 19.78 -11.76 -9.13
CA GLY A 6 18.57 -12.56 -9.02
C GLY A 6 17.37 -11.89 -9.64
N GLU A 7 16.30 -12.65 -9.79
CA GLU A 7 15.02 -12.13 -10.26
C GLU A 7 14.30 -11.41 -9.12
N PHE A 8 13.82 -10.20 -9.37
CA PHE A 8 12.97 -9.43 -8.46
C PHE A 8 11.89 -8.70 -9.26
N SER A 9 10.72 -8.54 -8.66
CA SER A 9 9.62 -7.79 -9.29
C SER A 9 9.70 -6.29 -9.02
N TYR A 10 10.10 -5.91 -7.81
CA TYR A 10 10.38 -4.52 -7.44
C TYR A 10 11.31 -4.45 -6.21
N LEU A 11 11.93 -3.30 -6.05
CA LEU A 11 12.72 -2.93 -4.88
C LEU A 11 12.08 -1.72 -4.22
N ALA A 12 12.02 -1.71 -2.90
CA ALA A 12 11.60 -0.57 -2.09
C ALA A 12 12.80 0.04 -1.37
N SER A 13 12.79 1.36 -1.19
CA SER A 13 13.79 2.08 -0.39
C SER A 13 13.31 2.23 1.06
N LEU A 14 14.25 2.39 1.98
CA LEU A 14 13.95 2.93 3.32
C LEU A 14 13.53 4.40 3.19
N VAL A 15 12.36 4.72 3.68
CA VAL A 15 11.83 6.08 3.62
C VAL A 15 11.84 6.69 5.01
N TYR A 16 12.58 7.78 5.15
CA TYR A 16 12.64 8.58 6.37
C TYR A 16 11.84 9.87 6.22
N TRP A 17 11.36 10.38 7.33
CA TRP A 17 10.84 11.73 7.40
C TRP A 17 11.96 12.74 7.71
N THR A 18 11.64 14.02 7.64
CA THR A 18 12.60 15.11 7.81
C THR A 18 13.21 15.20 9.22
N ASP A 19 12.65 14.50 10.19
CA ASP A 19 13.15 14.40 11.57
C ASP A 19 14.16 13.24 11.78
N GLY A 20 14.44 12.46 10.72
CA GLY A 20 15.33 11.31 10.78
C GLY A 20 14.69 10.01 11.23
N ASN A 21 13.40 10.00 11.57
CA ASN A 21 12.65 8.76 11.86
C ASN A 21 12.08 8.14 10.57
N LEU A 22 11.78 6.84 10.62
CA LEU A 22 11.07 6.18 9.51
C LEU A 22 9.72 6.87 9.27
N PHE A 23 9.34 6.97 8.00
CA PHE A 23 8.07 7.56 7.62
C PHE A 23 6.96 6.50 7.66
N ASP A 24 6.08 6.58 8.66
CA ASP A 24 5.09 5.55 8.99
C ASP A 24 4.23 5.07 7.80
N MET A 25 3.84 5.99 6.91
CA MET A 25 3.03 5.66 5.74
C MET A 25 3.77 4.88 4.65
N ASN A 26 5.11 4.86 4.70
CA ASN A 26 5.93 4.23 3.67
C ASN A 26 6.69 3.00 4.18
N VAL A 27 6.43 2.58 5.42
CA VAL A 27 6.95 1.30 5.92
C VAL A 27 6.31 0.16 5.13
N PRO A 28 7.10 -0.70 4.44
CA PRO A 28 6.56 -1.80 3.66
C PRO A 28 5.92 -2.87 4.55
N ASP A 29 4.89 -3.55 4.02
CA ASP A 29 4.43 -4.80 4.62
C ASP A 29 5.42 -5.91 4.30
N PHE A 30 5.88 -6.63 5.33
CA PHE A 30 6.81 -7.73 5.15
C PHE A 30 6.17 -9.09 5.46
N GLN A 31 6.70 -10.11 4.82
CA GLN A 31 6.21 -11.48 5.00
C GLN A 31 6.60 -12.03 6.37
N TYR A 32 5.60 -12.24 7.22
CA TYR A 32 5.78 -12.99 8.45
C TYR A 32 5.66 -14.48 8.13
N ASN A 33 6.79 -15.15 7.90
CA ASN A 33 6.79 -16.59 7.72
C ASN A 33 7.63 -17.29 8.82
N SER A 34 7.44 -18.60 8.97
CA SER A 34 8.13 -19.44 9.95
C SER A 34 9.64 -19.58 9.72
N ARG A 35 10.19 -18.98 8.68
CA ARG A 35 11.62 -19.05 8.32
C ARG A 35 12.35 -17.74 8.54
N LEU A 36 12.15 -17.15 9.71
CA LEU A 36 12.80 -15.90 10.11
C LEU A 36 14.35 -15.94 9.93
N GLY A 37 14.97 -17.10 10.16
CA GLY A 37 16.42 -17.27 10.00
C GLY A 37 16.93 -16.95 8.59
N LEU A 38 16.17 -17.31 7.54
CA LEU A 38 16.55 -16.97 6.17
C LEU A 38 16.46 -15.46 5.92
N GLY A 39 15.41 -14.81 6.46
CA GLY A 39 15.25 -13.36 6.38
C GLY A 39 16.41 -12.62 7.07
N LEU A 40 16.79 -13.05 8.26
CA LEU A 40 17.91 -12.46 9.00
C LEU A 40 19.25 -12.63 8.26
N ASP A 41 19.51 -13.78 7.64
CA ASP A 41 20.73 -13.99 6.86
C ASP A 41 20.75 -13.14 5.59
N MET A 42 19.62 -12.97 4.91
CA MET A 42 19.50 -12.05 3.77
C MET A 42 19.78 -10.60 4.16
N ILE A 43 19.23 -10.15 5.30
CA ILE A 43 19.52 -8.80 5.83
C ILE A 43 21.02 -8.67 6.11
N ARG A 44 21.60 -9.64 6.82
CA ARG A 44 23.00 -9.60 7.23
C ARG A 44 23.97 -9.59 6.04
N ARG A 45 23.74 -10.42 5.03
CA ARG A 45 24.63 -10.60 3.89
C ARG A 45 24.37 -9.62 2.76
N ASN A 46 23.09 -9.39 2.44
CA ASN A 46 22.69 -8.68 1.24
C ASN A 46 22.02 -7.34 1.52
N LYS A 47 21.76 -7.02 2.79
CA LYS A 47 20.99 -5.85 3.23
C LYS A 47 19.61 -5.75 2.55
N LEU A 48 18.97 -6.89 2.34
CA LEU A 48 17.67 -7.03 1.70
C LEU A 48 16.68 -7.71 2.66
N LEU A 49 15.45 -7.21 2.71
CA LEU A 49 14.34 -7.85 3.40
C LEU A 49 13.24 -8.19 2.41
N LEU A 50 12.76 -9.43 2.43
CA LEU A 50 11.63 -9.85 1.60
C LEU A 50 10.36 -9.14 2.07
N ILE A 51 9.66 -8.48 1.15
CA ILE A 51 8.44 -7.71 1.43
C ILE A 51 7.29 -8.16 0.54
N ASP A 52 6.05 -7.88 0.97
CA ASP A 52 4.82 -8.21 0.24
C ASP A 52 4.28 -7.01 -0.53
N THR A 53 4.27 -5.83 0.08
CA THR A 53 3.80 -4.59 -0.54
C THR A 53 4.66 -3.41 -0.08
N CYS A 54 4.69 -2.35 -0.88
CA CYS A 54 5.28 -1.08 -0.50
C CYS A 54 4.50 0.09 -1.09
N SER A 55 4.77 1.30 -0.61
CA SER A 55 4.25 2.51 -1.26
C SER A 55 5.04 2.84 -2.53
N PHE A 56 4.48 3.67 -3.42
CA PHE A 56 5.19 4.13 -4.62
C PHE A 56 6.33 5.12 -4.30
N VAL A 57 6.39 5.61 -3.07
CA VAL A 57 7.54 6.41 -2.62
C VAL A 57 8.75 5.49 -2.48
N GLY A 58 9.73 5.67 -3.37
CA GLY A 58 10.94 4.84 -3.40
C GLY A 58 10.72 3.41 -3.89
N CYS A 59 9.77 3.21 -4.79
CA CYS A 59 9.54 1.91 -5.43
C CYS A 59 10.21 1.87 -6.81
N PHE A 60 11.15 0.95 -7.01
CA PHE A 60 11.79 0.66 -8.28
C PHE A 60 11.20 -0.62 -8.88
N VAL A 61 10.42 -0.49 -9.94
CA VAL A 61 9.71 -1.60 -10.58
C VAL A 61 10.53 -2.19 -11.72
N ASN A 62 10.64 -3.52 -11.75
CA ASN A 62 11.23 -4.24 -12.86
C ASN A 62 10.22 -4.33 -14.01
N LEU A 63 10.52 -3.69 -15.14
CA LEU A 63 9.65 -3.59 -16.30
C LEU A 63 9.24 -4.95 -16.89
N LYS A 64 10.10 -5.96 -16.81
CA LYS A 64 9.78 -7.34 -17.21
C LYS A 64 8.50 -7.84 -16.55
N TYR A 65 8.31 -7.55 -15.27
CA TYR A 65 7.14 -7.98 -14.50
C TYR A 65 5.97 -6.99 -14.59
N ALA A 66 6.28 -5.70 -14.78
CA ALA A 66 5.25 -4.68 -15.02
C ALA A 66 4.44 -4.97 -16.30
N GLU A 67 5.08 -5.40 -17.37
CA GLU A 67 4.41 -5.79 -18.61
C GLU A 67 3.39 -6.93 -18.40
N THR A 68 3.76 -7.92 -17.56
CA THR A 68 2.86 -9.04 -17.24
C THR A 68 1.79 -8.67 -16.22
N ALA A 69 2.13 -7.86 -15.24
CA ALA A 69 1.20 -7.42 -14.20
C ALA A 69 0.15 -6.42 -14.73
N GLY A 70 0.45 -5.70 -15.81
CA GLY A 70 -0.31 -4.55 -16.28
C GLY A 70 0.00 -3.28 -15.47
N LEU A 71 -0.72 -2.22 -15.76
CA LEU A 71 -0.55 -0.90 -15.12
C LEU A 71 -1.26 -0.84 -13.75
N PRO A 72 -0.90 0.11 -12.89
CA PRO A 72 -1.69 0.45 -11.71
C PRO A 72 -3.14 0.78 -12.10
N ILE A 73 -4.08 0.39 -11.27
CA ILE A 73 -5.52 0.62 -11.53
C ILE A 73 -5.82 2.11 -11.35
N SER A 74 -6.09 2.81 -12.47
CA SER A 74 -6.34 4.26 -12.49
C SER A 74 -7.56 4.67 -11.66
N GLU A 75 -8.60 3.84 -11.65
CA GLU A 75 -9.83 4.10 -10.90
C GLU A 75 -9.64 4.09 -9.38
N PHE A 76 -8.50 3.62 -8.88
CA PHE A 76 -8.21 3.73 -7.44
C PHE A 76 -8.08 5.19 -7.03
N PHE A 77 -7.58 6.04 -7.90
CA PHE A 77 -7.37 7.47 -7.71
C PHE A 77 -6.41 7.81 -6.57
N ILE A 78 -6.64 7.32 -5.37
CA ILE A 78 -5.80 7.52 -4.18
C ILE A 78 -6.10 6.43 -3.14
N TYR A 79 -5.11 6.06 -2.35
CA TYR A 79 -5.11 5.04 -1.29
C TYR A 79 -5.26 3.59 -1.80
N GLY A 80 -4.21 2.83 -1.60
CA GLY A 80 -4.15 1.40 -1.85
C GLY A 80 -3.86 1.01 -3.29
N ASP A 81 -3.67 1.98 -4.19
CA ASP A 81 -3.19 1.79 -5.57
C ASP A 81 -1.78 1.15 -5.58
N ASP A 82 -0.90 1.66 -4.74
CA ASP A 82 0.44 1.14 -4.51
C ASP A 82 0.42 -0.28 -3.90
N GLN A 83 -0.38 -0.50 -2.87
CA GLN A 83 -0.52 -1.81 -2.23
C GLN A 83 -1.08 -2.87 -3.18
N GLU A 84 -2.09 -2.54 -3.98
CA GLU A 84 -2.66 -3.46 -4.96
C GLU A 84 -1.64 -3.81 -6.04
N TYR A 85 -0.99 -2.78 -6.60
CA TYR A 85 -0.04 -2.97 -7.69
C TYR A 85 1.19 -3.76 -7.27
N THR A 86 1.81 -3.41 -6.15
CA THR A 86 2.99 -4.10 -5.64
C THR A 86 2.67 -5.53 -5.18
N ALA A 87 1.49 -5.77 -4.58
CA ALA A 87 1.02 -7.12 -4.30
C ALA A 87 0.82 -7.97 -5.57
N ARG A 88 0.39 -7.38 -6.67
CA ARG A 88 0.24 -8.03 -7.97
C ARG A 88 1.59 -8.39 -8.58
N LEU A 89 2.55 -7.48 -8.54
CA LEU A 89 3.94 -7.70 -8.95
C LEU A 89 4.61 -8.80 -8.12
N ARG A 90 4.39 -8.79 -6.80
CA ARG A 90 4.97 -9.75 -5.85
C ARG A 90 4.56 -11.20 -6.13
N LYS A 91 3.39 -11.43 -6.76
CA LYS A 91 2.94 -12.77 -7.17
C LYS A 91 3.77 -13.34 -8.33
N LEU A 92 4.42 -12.50 -9.11
CA LEU A 92 5.21 -12.90 -10.28
C LEU A 92 6.67 -13.20 -9.92
N ALA A 93 7.25 -12.46 -8.99
CA ALA A 93 8.61 -12.65 -8.50
C ALA A 93 8.82 -12.04 -7.11
N PRO A 94 9.90 -12.39 -6.40
CA PRO A 94 10.25 -11.80 -5.12
C PRO A 94 10.36 -10.27 -5.19
N ALA A 95 10.09 -9.61 -4.06
CA ALA A 95 10.30 -8.19 -3.90
C ALA A 95 11.06 -7.92 -2.60
N TYR A 96 11.88 -6.89 -2.58
CA TYR A 96 12.77 -6.63 -1.47
C TYR A 96 12.78 -5.15 -1.06
N LEU A 97 12.91 -4.92 0.24
CA LEU A 97 13.36 -3.65 0.81
C LEU A 97 14.89 -3.64 0.76
N ASP A 98 15.47 -2.64 0.14
CA ASP A 98 16.92 -2.42 0.06
C ASP A 98 17.34 -1.43 1.15
N PHE A 99 18.14 -1.91 2.13
CA PHE A 99 18.59 -1.09 3.25
C PHE A 99 19.67 -0.08 2.85
N ASP A 100 20.33 -0.25 1.70
CA ASP A 100 21.29 0.72 1.18
C ASP A 100 20.62 1.83 0.35
N SER A 101 19.35 1.67 0.01
CA SER A 101 18.56 2.67 -0.71
C SER A 101 17.72 3.49 0.28
N VAL A 102 18.06 4.76 0.42
CA VAL A 102 17.43 5.66 1.42
C VAL A 102 16.83 6.89 0.73
N ILE A 103 15.61 7.23 1.14
CA ILE A 103 14.88 8.42 0.66
C ILE A 103 14.38 9.22 1.85
N VAL A 104 14.37 10.55 1.71
CA VAL A 104 13.73 11.46 2.65
C VAL A 104 12.44 12.02 2.05
N HIS A 105 11.30 11.66 2.63
CA HIS A 105 9.98 12.13 2.20
C HIS A 105 9.62 13.41 2.94
N LYS A 106 9.61 14.54 2.24
CA LYS A 106 9.29 15.86 2.80
C LYS A 106 7.78 16.10 2.85
N ALA A 107 7.08 15.32 3.69
CA ALA A 107 5.66 15.52 3.94
C ALA A 107 5.43 16.46 5.14
N PRO A 108 4.26 17.14 5.23
CA PRO A 108 3.97 18.07 6.34
C PRO A 108 3.95 17.44 7.73
N SER A 109 3.70 16.13 7.82
CA SER A 109 3.74 15.38 9.09
C SER A 109 4.06 13.91 8.83
N ASN A 110 4.60 13.23 9.85
CA ASN A 110 4.84 11.78 9.85
C ASN A 110 3.60 10.97 10.28
N LYS A 111 2.41 11.54 10.19
CA LYS A 111 1.16 10.83 10.54
C LYS A 111 0.47 10.31 9.29
N GLY A 112 0.04 9.05 9.36
CA GLY A 112 -0.79 8.45 8.33
C GLY A 112 -2.10 9.20 8.10
N ALA A 113 -2.65 9.08 6.90
CA ALA A 113 -3.95 9.64 6.61
C ALA A 113 -5.04 8.87 7.37
N ASP A 114 -5.73 9.56 8.28
CA ASP A 114 -6.81 8.99 9.10
C ASP A 114 -8.09 9.80 8.95
N VAL A 115 -9.19 9.11 8.67
CA VAL A 115 -10.53 9.71 8.57
C VAL A 115 -11.01 10.31 9.89
N VAL A 116 -10.49 9.87 11.03
CA VAL A 116 -10.89 10.38 12.35
C VAL A 116 -10.39 11.82 12.56
N SER A 117 -9.15 12.10 12.15
CA SER A 117 -8.48 13.38 12.38
C SER A 117 -8.33 14.25 11.12
N ALA A 118 -8.80 13.76 9.96
CA ALA A 118 -8.70 14.50 8.70
C ALA A 118 -9.43 15.84 8.76
N ASP A 119 -8.86 16.86 8.12
CA ASP A 119 -9.57 18.11 7.92
C ASP A 119 -10.78 17.93 6.97
N GLU A 120 -11.75 18.82 7.07
CA GLU A 120 -13.03 18.70 6.36
C GLU A 120 -12.84 18.53 4.84
N THR A 121 -11.91 19.22 4.23
CA THR A 121 -11.66 19.21 2.78
C THR A 121 -11.16 17.86 2.28
N ARG A 122 -10.65 17.03 3.18
CA ARG A 122 -10.09 15.71 2.87
C ARG A 122 -11.02 14.55 3.18
N ILE A 123 -12.12 14.77 3.92
CA ILE A 123 -13.02 13.68 4.35
C ILE A 123 -13.49 12.84 3.15
N GLU A 124 -13.87 13.48 2.04
CA GLU A 124 -14.39 12.77 0.86
C GLU A 124 -13.38 11.79 0.22
N ARG A 125 -12.08 12.03 0.39
CA ARG A 125 -11.03 11.13 -0.13
C ARG A 125 -11.04 9.76 0.55
N PHE A 126 -11.55 9.68 1.77
CA PHE A 126 -11.64 8.40 2.50
C PHE A 126 -12.71 7.46 1.96
N PHE A 127 -13.60 7.93 1.07
CA PHE A 127 -14.41 7.07 0.23
C PHE A 127 -13.53 6.08 -0.55
N TYR A 128 -12.47 6.59 -1.19
CA TYR A 128 -11.54 5.76 -1.96
C TYR A 128 -10.78 4.78 -1.06
N GLN A 129 -10.33 5.21 0.12
CA GLN A 129 -9.66 4.32 1.07
C GLN A 129 -10.57 3.15 1.51
N ALA A 130 -11.84 3.41 1.77
CA ALA A 130 -12.80 2.39 2.16
C ALA A 130 -13.12 1.45 0.98
N ARG A 131 -13.40 2.01 -0.21
CA ARG A 131 -13.71 1.27 -1.45
C ARG A 131 -12.56 0.37 -1.87
N ASN A 132 -11.38 0.95 -2.05
CA ASN A 132 -10.20 0.26 -2.54
C ASN A 132 -9.73 -0.82 -1.54
N GLY A 133 -9.78 -0.51 -0.24
CA GLY A 133 -9.46 -1.48 0.79
C GLY A 133 -10.44 -2.66 0.84
N MET A 134 -11.74 -2.45 0.53
CA MET A 134 -12.71 -3.54 0.40
C MET A 134 -12.44 -4.38 -0.86
N TYR A 135 -12.11 -3.75 -1.98
CA TYR A 135 -11.70 -4.44 -3.21
C TYR A 135 -10.48 -5.36 -2.94
N ILE A 136 -9.42 -4.82 -2.34
CA ILE A 136 -8.21 -5.59 -1.99
C ILE A 136 -8.57 -6.76 -1.05
N ALA A 137 -9.41 -6.52 -0.04
CA ALA A 137 -9.83 -7.56 0.89
C ALA A 137 -10.63 -8.69 0.20
N ARG A 138 -11.48 -8.36 -0.78
CA ARG A 138 -12.20 -9.36 -1.60
C ARG A 138 -11.23 -10.20 -2.42
N LYS A 139 -10.28 -9.57 -3.10
CA LYS A 139 -9.28 -10.27 -3.92
C LYS A 139 -8.38 -11.20 -3.11
N ASN A 140 -8.20 -10.90 -1.81
CA ASN A 140 -7.34 -11.67 -0.90
C ASN A 140 -8.12 -12.58 0.06
N GLY A 141 -9.44 -12.74 -0.06
CA GLY A 141 -10.27 -13.56 0.82
C GLY A 141 -10.38 -13.03 2.27
N LYS A 142 -10.08 -11.75 2.52
CA LYS A 142 -10.00 -11.14 3.86
C LYS A 142 -11.20 -10.22 4.18
N VAL A 143 -12.36 -10.42 3.57
CA VAL A 143 -13.56 -9.57 3.75
C VAL A 143 -13.98 -9.45 5.21
N GLY A 144 -14.08 -10.58 5.93
CA GLY A 144 -14.48 -10.58 7.34
C GLY A 144 -13.52 -9.79 8.25
N HIS A 145 -12.21 -9.89 8.00
CA HIS A 145 -11.22 -9.06 8.70
C HIS A 145 -11.43 -7.58 8.38
N ARG A 146 -11.61 -7.24 7.10
CA ARG A 146 -11.83 -5.86 6.66
C ARG A 146 -13.07 -5.24 7.30
N LEU A 147 -14.17 -5.98 7.39
CA LEU A 147 -15.40 -5.50 8.05
C LEU A 147 -15.18 -5.20 9.53
N ARG A 148 -14.41 -6.02 10.25
CA ARG A 148 -14.05 -5.74 11.66
C ARG A 148 -13.22 -4.46 11.78
N VAL A 149 -12.25 -4.25 10.89
CA VAL A 149 -11.46 -3.01 10.84
C VAL A 149 -12.35 -1.80 10.61
N ILE A 150 -13.33 -1.89 9.70
CA ILE A 150 -14.28 -0.81 9.40
C ILE A 150 -15.18 -0.53 10.61
N ALA A 151 -15.70 -1.56 11.27
CA ALA A 151 -16.50 -1.39 12.49
C ALA A 151 -15.70 -0.68 13.60
N GLY A 152 -14.43 -1.07 13.81
CA GLY A 152 -13.53 -0.38 14.74
C GLY A 152 -13.30 1.09 14.35
N ARG A 153 -13.11 1.36 13.06
CA ARG A 153 -12.95 2.72 12.53
C ARG A 153 -14.19 3.58 12.76
N ILE A 154 -15.38 3.05 12.52
CA ILE A 154 -16.65 3.75 12.79
C ILE A 154 -16.76 4.07 14.27
N LYS A 155 -16.45 3.11 15.15
CA LYS A 155 -16.41 3.34 16.61
C LYS A 155 -15.46 4.49 16.98
N ASN A 156 -14.26 4.53 16.41
CA ASN A 156 -13.29 5.59 16.66
C ASN A 156 -13.78 6.95 16.14
N ILE A 157 -14.39 7.00 14.94
CA ILE A 157 -15.02 8.24 14.43
C ILE A 157 -16.04 8.77 15.41
N LEU A 158 -16.94 7.93 15.91
CA LEU A 158 -18.00 8.33 16.82
C LEU A 158 -17.46 8.84 18.18
N ARG A 159 -16.37 8.26 18.66
CA ARG A 159 -15.73 8.64 19.93
C ARG A 159 -14.82 9.85 19.83
N GLU A 160 -13.95 9.89 18.84
CA GLU A 160 -12.74 10.72 18.85
C GLU A 160 -12.74 11.81 17.76
N ALA A 161 -13.57 11.67 16.68
CA ALA A 161 -13.57 12.70 15.66
C ALA A 161 -14.06 14.05 16.22
N PRO A 162 -13.32 15.14 15.97
CA PRO A 162 -13.64 16.46 16.54
C PRO A 162 -14.91 17.06 15.93
N ASP A 163 -15.22 16.72 14.67
CA ASP A 163 -16.30 17.30 13.88
C ASP A 163 -16.85 16.32 12.85
N HIS A 164 -17.90 16.71 12.16
CA HIS A 164 -18.49 16.03 10.98
C HIS A 164 -18.61 14.50 11.12
N LYS A 165 -18.89 13.97 12.33
CA LYS A 165 -18.95 12.53 12.62
C LYS A 165 -19.87 11.79 11.65
N ALA A 166 -21.05 12.31 11.38
CA ALA A 166 -22.02 11.71 10.46
C ALA A 166 -21.45 11.61 9.03
N LYS A 167 -20.80 12.67 8.52
CA LYS A 167 -20.17 12.71 7.21
C LYS A 167 -19.04 11.68 7.11
N ARG A 168 -18.18 11.58 8.14
CA ARG A 168 -17.06 10.62 8.19
C ARG A 168 -17.57 9.17 8.19
N VAL A 169 -18.59 8.86 8.97
CA VAL A 169 -19.24 7.54 8.98
C VAL A 169 -19.86 7.24 7.62
N TRP A 170 -20.63 8.21 7.06
CA TRP A 170 -21.26 8.06 5.76
C TRP A 170 -20.26 7.74 4.64
N VAL A 171 -19.18 8.51 4.54
CA VAL A 171 -18.13 8.32 3.52
C VAL A 171 -17.48 6.93 3.67
N THR A 172 -17.20 6.50 4.91
CA THR A 172 -16.64 5.18 5.19
C THR A 172 -17.61 4.06 4.77
N CYS A 173 -18.88 4.15 5.14
CA CYS A 173 -19.90 3.15 4.79
C CYS A 173 -20.14 3.12 3.27
N LYS A 174 -20.34 4.27 2.64
CA LYS A 174 -20.55 4.41 1.19
C LYS A 174 -19.39 3.80 0.40
N GLY A 175 -18.15 4.12 0.78
CA GLY A 175 -16.95 3.55 0.15
C GLY A 175 -16.89 2.03 0.34
N THR A 176 -17.17 1.54 1.55
CA THR A 176 -17.19 0.10 1.83
C THR A 176 -18.20 -0.65 0.96
N ILE A 177 -19.44 -0.16 0.89
CA ILE A 177 -20.49 -0.76 0.05
C ILE A 177 -20.08 -0.73 -1.42
N SER A 178 -19.63 0.41 -1.91
CA SER A 178 -19.11 0.55 -3.27
C SER A 178 -18.00 -0.47 -3.58
N GLY A 179 -17.11 -0.73 -2.61
CA GLY A 179 -16.02 -1.68 -2.75
C GLY A 179 -16.45 -3.14 -2.95
N PHE A 180 -17.67 -3.52 -2.53
CA PHE A 180 -18.20 -4.86 -2.82
C PHE A 180 -18.50 -5.07 -4.31
N PHE A 181 -18.86 -4.01 -5.04
CA PHE A 181 -19.21 -4.07 -6.46
C PHE A 181 -18.11 -3.52 -7.37
N PHE A 182 -17.12 -2.85 -6.80
CA PHE A 182 -16.01 -2.28 -7.55
C PHE A 182 -15.16 -3.38 -8.19
N ASN A 183 -15.09 -3.37 -9.52
CA ASN A 183 -14.34 -4.35 -10.30
C ASN A 183 -13.67 -3.70 -11.51
N PRO A 184 -12.65 -2.85 -11.28
CA PRO A 184 -11.93 -2.15 -12.32
C PRO A 184 -11.18 -3.12 -13.21
N LYS A 185 -10.91 -2.70 -14.44
CA LYS A 185 -10.07 -3.43 -15.39
C LYS A 185 -8.61 -3.10 -15.16
N ILE A 186 -7.75 -4.08 -15.34
CA ILE A 186 -6.31 -3.87 -15.42
C ILE A 186 -5.96 -3.54 -16.86
N GLU A 187 -5.37 -2.37 -17.07
CA GLU A 187 -4.86 -1.96 -18.37
C GLU A 187 -3.43 -2.47 -18.58
N TYR A 188 -3.05 -2.72 -19.81
CA TYR A 188 -1.71 -3.15 -20.19
C TYR A 188 -1.08 -2.13 -21.12
N ALA A 189 0.22 -1.87 -20.94
CA ALA A 189 0.96 -1.03 -21.86
C ALA A 189 1.08 -1.74 -23.21
N HIS A 190 0.60 -1.12 -24.29
CA HIS A 190 0.82 -1.62 -25.65
C HIS A 190 2.27 -1.32 -26.06
N ARG A 191 3.03 -2.34 -26.47
CA ARG A 191 4.30 -2.10 -27.16
C ARG A 191 4.00 -1.38 -28.48
N LYS A 192 4.62 -0.21 -28.70
CA LYS A 192 4.62 0.39 -30.05
C LYS A 192 5.41 -0.54 -30.95
N GLY A 193 4.73 -1.31 -31.81
CA GLY A 193 5.39 -2.13 -32.83
C GLY A 193 4.89 -3.56 -33.02
N GLU A 194 3.72 -3.92 -32.47
CA GLU A 194 2.97 -5.12 -32.90
C GLU A 194 1.71 -4.70 -33.65
#